data_24a3dd0dce56fac95ec5c50b0147f415
#
_entry.id   24a3dd0dce56fac95ec5c50b0147f415
#
_cell.length_a   1.000
_cell.length_b   1.000
_cell.length_c   1.000
_cell.angle_alpha   90.00
_cell.angle_beta   90.00
_cell.angle_gamma   90.00
#
_symmetry.space_group_name_H-M   'P 1'
#
loop_
_entity.id
_entity.type
_entity.pdbx_description
1 polymer ?
#
loop_
_entity_poly.entity_id
_entity_poly.type
_entity_poly.pdbx_seq_one_letter_code
_entity_poly.pdbx_strand_id
1 'polypeptide(L)'
;GRCNYAALLYLFHDPALGGTGFFRWKNPEFWAEMSTRQRDDPTTGLDELQQDYAMFREPPRYMTQSNDAADLIDTVPARFNRLVFYSGDLPHNASIEHPELLLSDPAQGRLTLNCFASVLPRKPLTQPRLAQPGLTQS
;
A
#
# COMPACT_ATOMS: atom_id res chain seq x y z
N GLY A 1 4.58 7.12 -16.33
CA GLY A 1 4.86 6.06 -15.37
C GLY A 1 3.62 5.19 -15.10
N ARG A 2 3.80 4.08 -14.47
CA ARG A 2 2.72 3.21 -14.00
C ARG A 2 2.31 3.68 -12.61
N CYS A 3 1.02 3.88 -12.36
CA CYS A 3 0.49 4.20 -11.04
C CYS A 3 -0.19 2.96 -10.45
N ASN A 4 0.21 2.58 -9.24
CA ASN A 4 -0.39 1.48 -8.52
C ASN A 4 -1.34 2.03 -7.46
N TYR A 5 -2.50 1.41 -7.33
CA TYR A 5 -3.51 1.77 -6.34
C TYR A 5 -3.92 0.53 -5.56
N ALA A 6 -4.30 0.74 -4.32
CA ALA A 6 -4.90 -0.26 -3.46
C ALA A 6 -6.22 0.26 -2.91
N ALA A 7 -7.15 -0.63 -2.67
CA ALA A 7 -8.38 -0.35 -1.96
C ALA A 7 -8.64 -1.46 -0.94
N LEU A 8 -9.18 -1.06 0.20
CA LEU A 8 -9.52 -1.95 1.29
C LEU A 8 -10.92 -1.61 1.81
N LEU A 9 -11.81 -2.61 1.83
CA LEU A 9 -13.15 -2.49 2.39
C LEU A 9 -13.23 -3.27 3.69
N TYR A 10 -13.64 -2.60 4.78
CA TYR A 10 -13.88 -3.26 6.07
C TYR A 10 -15.25 -3.92 6.09
N LEU A 11 -15.28 -5.23 6.38
CA LEU A 11 -16.49 -6.05 6.44
C LEU A 11 -16.76 -6.59 7.85
N PHE A 12 -16.31 -5.87 8.88
CA PHE A 12 -16.52 -6.19 10.30
C PHE A 12 -16.97 -4.95 11.06
N HIS A 13 -17.62 -5.15 12.20
CA HIS A 13 -18.24 -4.06 12.97
C HIS A 13 -17.42 -3.58 14.15
N ASP A 14 -16.63 -4.44 14.78
CA ASP A 14 -15.85 -4.10 15.97
C ASP A 14 -14.59 -3.29 15.61
N PRO A 15 -14.53 -1.99 15.94
CA PRO A 15 -13.36 -1.16 15.62
C PRO A 15 -12.10 -1.59 16.38
N ALA A 16 -12.21 -2.34 17.48
CA ALA A 16 -11.07 -2.86 18.25
C ALA A 16 -10.24 -3.87 17.44
N LEU A 17 -10.79 -4.45 16.37
CA LEU A 17 -10.07 -5.33 15.45
C LEU A 17 -9.09 -4.57 14.54
N GLY A 18 -9.01 -3.25 14.66
CA GLY A 18 -7.97 -2.42 14.07
C GLY A 18 -8.26 -1.90 12.66
N GLY A 19 -7.72 -0.73 12.38
CA GLY A 19 -7.84 0.00 11.13
C GLY A 19 -6.67 -0.23 10.14
N THR A 20 -6.28 0.84 9.45
CA THR A 20 -5.13 0.87 8.54
C THR A 20 -4.23 2.04 8.91
N GLY A 21 -2.98 1.76 9.21
CA GLY A 21 -1.94 2.76 9.42
C GLY A 21 -1.19 3.06 8.12
N PHE A 22 -0.90 4.33 7.89
CA PHE A 22 -0.10 4.83 6.78
C PHE A 22 1.19 5.43 7.29
N PHE A 23 2.30 5.13 6.59
CA PHE A 23 3.63 5.47 7.05
C PHE A 23 4.44 6.18 5.98
N ARG A 24 5.49 6.84 6.43
CA ARG A 24 6.54 7.40 5.58
C ARG A 24 7.88 6.84 6.05
N TRP A 25 8.63 6.24 5.13
CA TRP A 25 9.98 5.77 5.42
C TRP A 25 10.88 6.94 5.80
N LYS A 26 11.67 6.79 6.87
CA LYS A 26 12.69 7.78 7.29
C LYS A 26 13.88 7.81 6.33
N ASN A 27 14.18 6.68 5.71
CA ASN A 27 15.21 6.56 4.68
C ASN A 27 14.59 5.93 3.41
N PRO A 28 13.88 6.70 2.57
CA PRO A 28 13.17 6.17 1.41
C PRO A 28 14.10 5.59 0.35
N GLU A 29 15.32 6.10 0.20
CA GLU A 29 16.31 5.62 -0.78
C GLU A 29 16.78 4.21 -0.41
N PHE A 30 17.09 3.99 0.86
CA PHE A 30 17.44 2.66 1.38
C PHE A 30 16.32 1.65 1.12
N TRP A 31 15.06 2.00 1.40
CA TRP A 31 13.93 1.10 1.21
C TRP A 31 13.64 0.81 -0.26
N ALA A 32 13.85 1.79 -1.17
CA ALA A 32 13.74 1.58 -2.60
C ALA A 32 14.81 0.62 -3.13
N GLU A 33 16.05 0.78 -2.67
CA GLU A 33 17.15 -0.12 -3.01
C GLU A 33 16.90 -1.54 -2.47
N MET A 34 16.53 -1.66 -1.18
CA MET A 34 16.23 -2.93 -0.55
C MET A 34 15.11 -3.68 -1.26
N SER A 35 14.02 -2.98 -1.61
CA SER A 35 12.90 -3.56 -2.37
C SER A 35 13.32 -4.07 -3.74
N THR A 36 14.29 -3.42 -4.37
CA THR A 36 14.85 -3.86 -5.67
C THR A 36 15.69 -5.12 -5.49
N ARG A 37 16.56 -5.15 -4.49
CA ARG A 37 17.40 -6.32 -4.16
C ARG A 37 16.57 -7.54 -3.79
N GLN A 38 15.53 -7.37 -2.96
CA GLN A 38 14.66 -8.45 -2.50
C GLN A 38 13.66 -8.95 -3.56
N ARG A 39 13.50 -8.24 -4.67
CA ARG A 39 12.67 -8.73 -5.78
C ARG A 39 13.24 -9.99 -6.40
N ASP A 40 14.58 -10.06 -6.51
CA ASP A 40 15.29 -11.18 -7.12
C ASP A 40 15.60 -12.28 -6.09
N ASP A 41 15.91 -11.88 -4.84
CA ASP A 41 16.14 -12.78 -3.70
C ASP A 41 15.54 -12.18 -2.42
N PRO A 42 14.40 -12.72 -1.92
CA PRO A 42 13.71 -12.22 -0.73
C PRO A 42 14.54 -12.28 0.58
N THR A 43 15.62 -13.07 0.60
CA THR A 43 16.49 -13.18 1.78
C THR A 43 17.61 -12.14 1.79
N THR A 44 17.83 -11.45 0.68
CA THR A 44 18.87 -10.43 0.54
C THR A 44 18.65 -9.29 1.54
N GLY A 45 19.70 -8.93 2.26
CA GLY A 45 19.72 -7.77 3.16
C GLY A 45 19.01 -7.98 4.49
N LEU A 46 18.59 -9.19 4.85
CA LEU A 46 17.96 -9.45 6.16
C LEU A 46 18.92 -9.12 7.32
N ASP A 47 20.21 -9.42 7.18
CA ASP A 47 21.21 -9.11 8.20
C ASP A 47 21.39 -7.59 8.36
N GLU A 48 21.39 -6.82 7.24
CA GLU A 48 21.45 -5.37 7.26
C GLU A 48 20.20 -4.78 7.94
N LEU A 49 18.99 -5.28 7.59
CA LEU A 49 17.75 -4.87 8.24
C LEU A 49 17.76 -5.12 9.74
N GLN A 50 18.28 -6.27 10.18
CA GLN A 50 18.38 -6.59 11.59
C GLN A 50 19.43 -5.74 12.33
N GLN A 51 20.52 -5.34 11.64
CA GLN A 51 21.53 -4.45 12.24
C GLN A 51 20.98 -3.03 12.40
N ASP A 52 20.32 -2.48 11.39
CA ASP A 52 19.99 -1.08 11.30
C ASP A 52 18.65 -0.73 11.97
N TYR A 53 17.72 -1.69 12.05
CA TYR A 53 16.36 -1.41 12.53
C TYR A 53 15.93 -2.40 13.63
N ALA A 54 15.56 -1.84 14.78
CA ALA A 54 15.13 -2.63 15.95
C ALA A 54 13.91 -3.51 15.66
N MET A 55 12.99 -3.03 14.80
CA MET A 55 11.77 -3.75 14.45
C MET A 55 12.02 -5.13 13.82
N PHE A 56 13.17 -5.36 13.18
CA PHE A 56 13.52 -6.67 12.60
C PHE A 56 14.24 -7.60 13.56
N ARG A 57 14.63 -7.12 14.74
CA ARG A 57 15.21 -7.93 15.83
C ARG A 57 14.17 -8.44 16.81
N GLU A 58 13.02 -7.78 16.84
CA GLU A 58 11.92 -8.14 17.74
C GLU A 58 10.98 -9.17 17.09
N PRO A 59 10.20 -9.90 17.87
CA PRO A 59 9.14 -10.74 17.33
C PRO A 59 8.19 -9.95 16.43
N PRO A 60 7.65 -10.54 15.34
CA PRO A 60 6.73 -9.86 14.44
C PRO A 60 5.53 -9.28 15.20
N ARG A 61 5.26 -7.98 14.97
CA ARG A 61 4.12 -7.26 15.53
C ARG A 61 3.55 -6.28 14.52
N TYR A 62 2.30 -5.90 14.72
CA TYR A 62 1.70 -4.84 13.92
C TYR A 62 2.31 -3.49 14.29
N MET A 63 2.63 -2.69 13.27
CA MET A 63 3.10 -1.32 13.49
C MET A 63 1.89 -0.42 13.73
N THR A 64 1.76 0.12 14.93
CA THR A 64 0.69 1.04 15.31
C THR A 64 1.20 2.44 15.64
N GLN A 65 2.53 2.63 15.64
CA GLN A 65 3.21 3.87 16.00
C GLN A 65 4.45 4.07 15.11
N SER A 66 5.00 5.28 15.13
CA SER A 66 6.31 5.57 14.55
C SER A 66 7.40 4.73 15.23
N ASN A 67 8.42 4.36 14.47
CA ASN A 67 9.59 3.62 14.97
C ASN A 67 10.88 4.15 14.32
N ASP A 68 11.99 3.41 14.44
CA ASP A 68 13.29 3.77 13.86
C ASP A 68 13.29 3.78 12.32
N ALA A 69 12.44 3.00 11.67
CA ALA A 69 12.37 2.86 10.21
C ALA A 69 11.36 3.81 9.55
N ALA A 70 10.23 4.10 10.22
CA ALA A 70 9.12 4.83 9.62
C ALA A 70 8.37 5.72 10.60
N ASP A 71 7.85 6.84 10.08
CA ASP A 71 6.93 7.72 10.78
C ASP A 71 5.50 7.34 10.44
N LEU A 72 4.65 7.17 11.45
CA LEU A 72 3.20 7.07 11.27
C LEU A 72 2.68 8.42 10.79
N ILE A 73 2.05 8.45 9.61
CA ILE A 73 1.46 9.66 9.02
C ILE A 73 0.03 9.84 9.50
N ASP A 74 -0.75 8.75 9.40
CA ASP A 74 -2.17 8.76 9.72
C ASP A 74 -2.67 7.33 9.98
N THR A 75 -3.82 7.24 10.66
CA THR A 75 -4.53 5.98 10.88
C THR A 75 -6.00 6.15 10.50
N VAL A 76 -6.46 5.34 9.57
CA VAL A 76 -7.88 5.24 9.23
C VAL A 76 -8.53 4.18 10.09
N PRO A 77 -9.41 4.56 11.03
CA PRO A 77 -10.11 3.60 11.88
C PRO A 77 -11.02 2.70 11.06
N ALA A 78 -11.10 1.43 11.45
CA ALA A 78 -12.05 0.51 10.84
C ALA A 78 -13.50 0.97 11.12
N ARG A 79 -14.33 0.84 10.10
CA ARG A 79 -15.78 1.03 10.19
C ARG A 79 -16.43 0.12 9.14
N PHE A 80 -17.46 -0.60 9.53
CA PHE A 80 -18.18 -1.46 8.60
C PHE A 80 -18.57 -0.70 7.32
N ASN A 81 -18.35 -1.32 6.18
CA ASN A 81 -18.61 -0.78 4.83
C ASN A 81 -17.82 0.50 4.47
N ARG A 82 -16.73 0.81 5.19
CA ARG A 82 -15.80 1.88 4.79
C ARG A 82 -14.83 1.34 3.76
N LEU A 83 -14.77 1.99 2.61
CA LEU A 83 -13.74 1.79 1.59
C LEU A 83 -12.62 2.82 1.81
N VAL A 84 -11.38 2.33 1.88
CA VAL A 84 -10.17 3.16 1.86
C VAL A 84 -9.49 2.94 0.51
N PHE A 85 -9.23 4.01 -0.23
CA PHE A 85 -8.54 3.97 -1.52
C PHE A 85 -7.28 4.83 -1.44
N TYR A 86 -6.13 4.28 -1.84
CA TYR A 86 -4.84 4.94 -1.65
C TYR A 86 -3.81 4.49 -2.71
N SER A 87 -2.69 5.23 -2.80
CA SER A 87 -1.56 4.81 -3.62
C SER A 87 -0.97 3.51 -3.08
N GLY A 88 -0.86 2.49 -3.92
CA GLY A 88 -0.26 1.21 -3.56
C GLY A 88 1.23 1.30 -3.20
N ASP A 89 1.88 2.41 -3.56
CA ASP A 89 3.29 2.67 -3.23
C ASP A 89 3.46 3.31 -1.84
N LEU A 90 2.35 3.72 -1.19
CA LEU A 90 2.38 4.26 0.16
C LEU A 90 2.55 3.12 1.18
N PRO A 91 3.60 3.16 2.03
CA PRO A 91 3.79 2.19 3.09
C PRO A 91 2.57 2.16 4.02
N HIS A 92 2.00 0.98 4.21
CA HIS A 92 0.80 0.80 5.02
C HIS A 92 0.76 -0.59 5.64
N ASN A 93 0.02 -0.71 6.73
CA ASN A 93 -0.28 -2.00 7.35
C ASN A 93 -1.63 -1.98 8.09
N ALA A 94 -2.05 -3.15 8.57
CA ALA A 94 -3.14 -3.22 9.53
C ALA A 94 -2.68 -2.63 10.87
N SER A 95 -3.36 -1.59 11.33
CA SER A 95 -3.12 -0.96 12.65
C SER A 95 -3.93 -1.71 13.71
N ILE A 96 -3.34 -2.76 14.27
CA ILE A 96 -3.97 -3.67 15.23
C ILE A 96 -3.24 -3.55 16.56
N GLU A 97 -3.92 -2.96 17.54
CA GLU A 97 -3.40 -2.80 18.90
C GLU A 97 -3.65 -4.04 19.78
N HIS A 98 -4.70 -4.79 19.46
CA HIS A 98 -5.19 -5.94 20.21
C HIS A 98 -5.19 -7.22 19.36
N PRO A 99 -4.04 -7.79 18.99
CA PRO A 99 -3.97 -8.99 18.17
C PRO A 99 -4.62 -10.21 18.81
N GLU A 100 -4.76 -10.23 20.13
CA GLU A 100 -5.49 -11.27 20.90
C GLU A 100 -6.98 -11.33 20.58
N LEU A 101 -7.57 -10.27 20.01
CA LEU A 101 -8.95 -10.22 19.57
C LEU A 101 -9.18 -10.80 18.18
N LEU A 102 -8.12 -11.12 17.45
CA LEU A 102 -8.22 -11.68 16.09
C LEU A 102 -8.71 -13.12 16.16
N LEU A 103 -9.86 -13.37 15.57
CA LEU A 103 -10.45 -14.70 15.45
C LEU A 103 -10.36 -15.19 14.00
N SER A 104 -10.25 -16.50 13.82
CA SER A 104 -10.25 -17.15 12.50
C SER A 104 -11.65 -17.28 11.89
N ASP A 105 -12.69 -17.11 12.69
CA ASP A 105 -14.08 -17.10 12.20
C ASP A 105 -14.35 -15.79 11.43
N PRO A 106 -14.63 -15.83 10.12
CA PRO A 106 -14.88 -14.63 9.33
C PRO A 106 -16.11 -13.82 9.76
N ALA A 107 -17.04 -14.42 10.49
CA ALA A 107 -18.22 -13.73 11.04
C ALA A 107 -17.89 -12.88 12.27
N GLN A 108 -16.81 -13.20 12.99
CA GLN A 108 -16.39 -12.53 14.22
C GLN A 108 -15.01 -11.89 14.11
N GLY A 109 -14.22 -12.31 13.12
CA GLY A 109 -12.86 -11.84 12.87
C GLY A 109 -12.78 -10.56 12.07
N ARG A 110 -11.56 -10.12 11.82
CA ARG A 110 -11.23 -8.96 10.99
C ARG A 110 -11.34 -9.31 9.49
N LEU A 111 -12.54 -9.32 8.95
CA LEU A 111 -12.77 -9.58 7.53
C LEU A 111 -12.57 -8.30 6.70
N THR A 112 -11.70 -8.36 5.68
CA THR A 112 -11.49 -7.27 4.73
C THR A 112 -11.49 -7.78 3.30
N LEU A 113 -11.96 -6.94 2.37
CA LEU A 113 -11.79 -7.15 0.93
C LEU A 113 -10.70 -6.20 0.43
N ASN A 114 -9.65 -6.76 -0.19
CA ASN A 114 -8.56 -5.99 -0.76
C ASN A 114 -8.62 -6.04 -2.29
N CYS A 115 -8.37 -4.90 -2.92
CA CYS A 115 -8.27 -4.76 -4.37
C CYS A 115 -6.99 -4.02 -4.73
N PHE A 116 -6.33 -4.47 -5.80
CA PHE A 116 -5.12 -3.84 -6.33
C PHE A 116 -5.34 -3.52 -7.80
N ALA A 117 -4.98 -2.31 -8.22
CA ALA A 117 -5.11 -1.85 -9.59
C ALA A 117 -3.83 -1.15 -10.06
N SER A 118 -3.48 -1.37 -11.32
CA SER A 118 -2.40 -0.64 -11.98
C SER A 118 -2.97 0.13 -13.16
N VAL A 119 -2.68 1.43 -13.19
CA VAL A 119 -3.14 2.33 -14.25
C VAL A 119 -1.94 2.71 -15.13
N LEU A 120 -2.09 2.51 -16.43
CA LEU A 120 -1.14 2.96 -17.42
C LEU A 120 -1.60 4.31 -17.99
N PRO A 121 -0.67 5.23 -18.31
CA PRO A 121 -1.01 6.45 -19.02
C PRO A 121 -1.71 6.10 -20.33
N ARG A 122 -2.85 6.71 -20.59
CA ARG A 122 -3.52 6.57 -21.86
C ARG A 122 -2.66 7.23 -22.95
N LYS A 123 -2.31 6.49 -24.01
CA LYS A 123 -1.71 7.10 -25.20
C LYS A 123 -2.65 8.18 -25.70
N PRO A 124 -2.16 9.40 -26.03
CA PRO A 124 -3.01 10.42 -26.65
C PRO A 124 -3.66 9.80 -27.89
N LEU A 125 -4.97 9.95 -28.00
CA LEU A 125 -5.67 9.58 -29.23
C LEU A 125 -5.12 10.53 -30.32
N THR A 126 -4.32 9.97 -31.24
CA THR A 126 -3.96 10.69 -32.46
C THR A 126 -5.28 10.98 -33.20
N GLN A 127 -5.72 12.23 -33.19
CA GLN A 127 -6.85 12.63 -34.02
C GLN A 127 -6.53 12.22 -35.46
N PRO A 128 -7.45 11.52 -36.15
CA PRO A 128 -7.27 11.29 -37.57
C PRO A 128 -7.12 12.65 -38.24
N ARG A 129 -6.04 12.85 -38.96
CA ARG A 129 -5.79 14.04 -39.74
C ARG A 129 -6.94 14.12 -40.74
N LEU A 130 -7.87 15.05 -40.55
CA LEU A 130 -8.90 15.35 -41.53
C LEU A 130 -8.16 15.72 -42.83
N ALA A 131 -8.35 14.91 -43.87
CA ALA A 131 -7.84 15.23 -45.17
C ALA A 131 -8.43 16.57 -45.60
N GLN A 132 -7.58 17.57 -45.81
CA GLN A 132 -8.04 18.83 -46.39
C GLN A 132 -8.53 18.54 -47.80
N PRO A 133 -9.73 18.97 -48.20
CA PRO A 133 -10.16 18.86 -49.60
C PRO A 133 -9.25 19.73 -50.44
N GLY A 134 -8.63 19.10 -51.44
CA GLY A 134 -7.75 19.78 -52.39
C GLY A 134 -8.48 20.92 -53.08
N LEU A 135 -7.94 22.14 -52.93
CA LEU A 135 -8.32 23.27 -53.78
C LEU A 135 -7.72 23.00 -55.18
N THR A 136 -8.51 22.50 -56.10
CA THR A 136 -8.24 22.54 -57.51
C THR A 136 -8.35 24.01 -57.96
N GLN A 137 -7.23 24.62 -58.26
CA GLN A 137 -7.17 25.88 -59.04
C GLN A 137 -7.34 25.56 -60.52
N SER A 138 -8.34 26.18 -61.07
CA SER A 138 -8.56 26.27 -62.53
C SER A 138 -7.71 27.40 -63.12
#